data_df5cc9166585c67e57458c51de420d38
#
_entry.id   df5cc9166585c67e57458c51de420d38
#
_cell.length_a   1.000
_cell.length_b   1.000
_cell.length_c   1.000
_cell.angle_alpha   90.00
_cell.angle_beta   90.00
_cell.angle_gamma   90.00
#
_symmetry.space_group_name_H-M   'P 1'
#
loop_
_entity.id
_entity.type
_entity.pdbx_description
1 polymer ?
#
loop_
_entity_poly.entity_id
_entity_poly.type
_entity_poly.pdbx_seq_one_letter_code
_entity_poly.pdbx_strand_id
1 'polypeptide(L)'
;SWPFMLLFLYFLSVLGVVTIRKISCFKWKDVPFILNHAGLFITLLAAILGNGDLQRLRMTVPQGEPEWRATDEAGEMQELPLAIELKSFTIDEYPPKLLIIDNADGKALPEKNPENILVESTPLSGNLLDWEIEVTDLLPMAACVPGKDTVNFVAFHSEGATTALYVTARNKASGVEKSGWVSCGSFMFPYVSLQLNEEVSLVMPEREPKRFASEVLVYT
;
A
#
# COMPACT_ATOMS: atom_id res chain seq x y z
N SER A 1 13.27 9.19 22.72
CA SER A 1 13.13 10.41 23.55
C SER A 1 14.26 10.47 24.57
N TRP A 2 14.75 11.64 24.88
CA TRP A 2 15.87 11.80 25.78
C TRP A 2 15.64 11.38 27.26
N PRO A 3 14.45 11.47 27.86
CA PRO A 3 14.22 10.84 29.16
C PRO A 3 14.39 9.32 29.14
N PHE A 4 13.95 8.67 28.06
CA PHE A 4 14.15 7.23 27.88
C PHE A 4 15.64 6.86 27.81
N MET A 5 16.46 7.64 27.11
CA MET A 5 17.90 7.41 27.02
C MET A 5 18.58 7.46 28.38
N LEU A 6 18.22 8.42 29.25
CA LEU A 6 18.75 8.53 30.61
C LEU A 6 18.34 7.34 31.48
N LEU A 7 17.08 6.95 31.45
CA LEU A 7 16.59 5.79 32.19
C LEU A 7 17.28 4.50 31.73
N PHE A 8 17.46 4.35 30.43
CA PHE A 8 18.12 3.20 29.84
C PHE A 8 19.63 3.14 30.26
N LEU A 9 20.32 4.27 30.22
CA LEU A 9 21.72 4.36 30.63
C LEU A 9 21.90 4.11 32.12
N TYR A 10 20.96 4.61 32.94
CA TYR A 10 20.93 4.30 34.39
C TYR A 10 20.70 2.78 34.61
N PHE A 11 19.75 2.19 33.95
CA PHE A 11 19.48 0.75 34.04
C PHE A 11 20.70 -0.09 33.64
N LEU A 12 21.35 0.25 32.53
CA LEU A 12 22.54 -0.43 32.04
C LEU A 12 23.70 -0.32 33.04
N SER A 13 23.88 0.87 33.64
CA SER A 13 24.89 1.11 34.65
C SER A 13 24.68 0.26 35.91
N VAL A 14 23.44 0.21 36.41
CA VAL A 14 23.08 -0.63 37.58
C VAL A 14 23.29 -2.11 37.25
N LEU A 15 22.87 -2.56 36.08
CA LEU A 15 23.06 -3.94 35.63
C LEU A 15 24.53 -4.33 35.55
N GLY A 16 25.37 -3.43 35.02
CA GLY A 16 26.82 -3.62 34.97
C GLY A 16 27.47 -3.71 36.34
N VAL A 17 27.13 -2.78 37.24
CA VAL A 17 27.68 -2.77 38.61
C VAL A 17 27.30 -4.04 39.39
N VAL A 18 26.02 -4.47 39.29
CA VAL A 18 25.57 -5.69 39.98
C VAL A 18 26.29 -6.92 39.43
N THR A 19 26.46 -6.99 38.10
CA THR A 19 27.15 -8.10 37.44
C THR A 19 28.62 -8.16 37.87
N ILE A 20 29.33 -7.02 37.83
CA ILE A 20 30.74 -6.93 38.24
C ILE A 20 30.92 -7.31 39.72
N ARG A 21 30.05 -6.82 40.61
CA ARG A 21 30.07 -7.18 42.03
C ARG A 21 29.92 -8.69 42.26
N LYS A 22 29.04 -9.34 41.51
CA LYS A 22 28.84 -10.78 41.60
C LYS A 22 30.02 -11.58 41.05
N ILE A 23 30.64 -11.11 39.99
CA ILE A 23 31.89 -11.70 39.45
C ILE A 23 33.03 -11.57 40.46
N SER A 24 33.20 -10.39 41.08
CA SER A 24 34.26 -10.13 42.08
C SER A 24 34.13 -11.00 43.33
N CYS A 25 32.92 -11.39 43.71
CA CYS A 25 32.64 -12.28 44.86
C CYS A 25 32.16 -13.66 44.40
N PHE A 26 32.79 -14.22 43.37
CA PHE A 26 32.35 -15.41 42.65
C PHE A 26 32.13 -16.63 43.56
N LYS A 27 30.98 -17.26 43.40
CA LYS A 27 30.64 -18.58 43.97
C LYS A 27 29.97 -19.41 42.87
N TRP A 28 30.25 -20.71 42.79
CA TRP A 28 29.68 -21.58 41.77
C TRP A 28 28.17 -21.55 41.70
N LYS A 29 27.47 -21.31 42.78
CA LYS A 29 26.00 -21.16 42.82
C LYS A 29 25.51 -19.89 42.14
N ASP A 30 26.39 -18.91 41.91
CA ASP A 30 26.04 -17.63 41.28
C ASP A 30 26.19 -17.67 39.74
N VAL A 31 26.71 -18.77 39.18
CA VAL A 31 26.93 -18.93 37.73
C VAL A 31 25.70 -18.62 36.89
N PRO A 32 24.48 -19.17 37.16
CA PRO A 32 23.28 -18.87 36.36
C PRO A 32 22.90 -17.39 36.42
N PHE A 33 23.07 -16.75 37.58
CA PHE A 33 22.80 -15.32 37.76
C PHE A 33 23.80 -14.47 36.93
N ILE A 34 25.10 -14.79 37.00
CA ILE A 34 26.16 -14.05 36.29
C ILE A 34 25.94 -14.20 34.78
N LEU A 35 25.67 -15.41 34.28
CA LEU A 35 25.42 -15.64 32.84
C LEU A 35 24.25 -14.83 32.32
N ASN A 36 23.12 -14.85 33.04
CA ASN A 36 21.92 -14.13 32.64
C ASN A 36 22.15 -12.60 32.62
N HIS A 37 22.75 -12.05 33.67
CA HIS A 37 22.94 -10.62 33.78
C HIS A 37 24.07 -10.11 32.86
N ALA A 38 25.16 -10.85 32.71
CA ALA A 38 26.23 -10.53 31.77
C ALA A 38 25.73 -10.61 30.32
N GLY A 39 24.96 -11.65 29.96
CA GLY A 39 24.36 -11.79 28.65
C GLY A 39 23.43 -10.63 28.33
N LEU A 40 22.55 -10.27 29.27
CA LEU A 40 21.64 -9.12 29.08
C LEU A 40 22.43 -7.81 28.95
N PHE A 41 23.45 -7.59 29.78
CA PHE A 41 24.31 -6.39 29.73
C PHE A 41 25.01 -6.26 28.36
N ILE A 42 25.62 -7.34 27.88
CA ILE A 42 26.32 -7.36 26.59
C ILE A 42 25.32 -7.11 25.43
N THR A 43 24.15 -7.75 25.46
CA THR A 43 23.14 -7.56 24.41
C THR A 43 22.64 -6.12 24.34
N LEU A 44 22.33 -5.52 25.49
CA LEU A 44 21.88 -4.12 25.56
C LEU A 44 22.97 -3.13 25.17
N LEU A 45 24.20 -3.38 25.58
CA LEU A 45 25.34 -2.55 25.20
C LEU A 45 25.62 -2.64 23.70
N ALA A 46 25.61 -3.85 23.15
CA ALA A 46 25.77 -4.08 21.70
C ALA A 46 24.66 -3.42 20.87
N ALA A 47 23.42 -3.41 21.37
CA ALA A 47 22.31 -2.72 20.71
C ALA A 47 22.53 -1.20 20.62
N ILE A 48 23.12 -0.57 21.66
CA ILE A 48 23.46 0.86 21.62
C ILE A 48 24.55 1.12 20.59
N LEU A 49 25.63 0.36 20.64
CA LEU A 49 26.79 0.54 19.77
C LEU A 49 26.43 0.25 18.31
N GLY A 50 25.67 -0.83 18.05
CA GLY A 50 25.23 -1.20 16.71
C GLY A 50 24.23 -0.23 16.09
N ASN A 51 23.45 0.48 16.90
CA ASN A 51 22.52 1.50 16.35
C ASN A 51 23.29 2.74 15.83
N GLY A 52 24.46 3.04 16.35
CA GLY A 52 25.29 4.13 15.85
C GLY A 52 25.98 3.83 14.52
N ASP A 53 26.11 2.54 14.20
CA ASP A 53 26.76 2.05 12.96
C ASP A 53 25.75 1.70 11.87
N LEU A 54 24.45 1.79 12.17
CA LEU A 54 23.37 1.51 11.23
C LEU A 54 23.17 2.69 10.27
N GLN A 55 23.53 2.48 9.01
CA GLN A 55 23.23 3.41 7.92
C GLN A 55 21.94 2.98 7.21
N ARG A 56 21.02 3.91 7.05
CA ARG A 56 19.79 3.70 6.28
C ARG A 56 19.93 4.38 4.94
N LEU A 57 19.92 3.56 3.90
CA LEU A 57 20.08 4.01 2.53
C LEU A 57 18.78 3.71 1.76
N ARG A 58 18.41 4.61 0.88
CA ARG A 58 17.30 4.44 -0.05
C ARG A 58 17.84 4.32 -1.47
N MET A 59 17.48 3.24 -2.15
CA MET A 59 17.84 3.01 -3.54
C MET A 59 16.56 2.99 -4.39
N THR A 60 16.56 3.70 -5.51
CA THR A 60 15.51 3.61 -6.53
C THR A 60 16.07 2.78 -7.67
N VAL A 61 15.48 1.60 -7.87
CA VAL A 61 15.96 0.64 -8.87
C VAL A 61 15.00 0.65 -10.06
N PRO A 62 15.40 1.19 -11.24
CA PRO A 62 14.60 1.09 -12.44
C PRO A 62 14.55 -0.36 -12.93
N GLN A 63 13.46 -0.72 -13.62
CA GLN A 63 13.34 -2.07 -14.19
C GLN A 63 14.28 -2.24 -15.38
N GLY A 64 15.04 -3.35 -15.38
CA GLY A 64 15.94 -3.74 -16.47
C GLY A 64 17.32 -3.10 -16.45
N GLU A 65 17.62 -2.27 -15.44
CA GLU A 65 18.93 -1.65 -15.29
C GLU A 65 19.51 -1.95 -13.91
N PRO A 66 20.82 -2.31 -13.79
CA PRO A 66 21.47 -2.47 -12.51
C PRO A 66 21.74 -1.11 -11.86
N GLU A 67 21.39 -0.96 -10.59
CA GLU A 67 21.65 0.24 -9.79
C GLU A 67 22.50 -0.12 -8.58
N TRP A 68 23.54 0.70 -8.29
CA TRP A 68 24.46 0.53 -7.15
C TRP A 68 24.55 1.77 -6.29
N ARG A 69 23.85 2.86 -6.66
CA ARG A 69 23.85 4.12 -5.93
C ARG A 69 22.63 4.21 -5.03
N ALA A 70 22.85 4.63 -3.82
CA ALA A 70 21.80 4.85 -2.85
C ALA A 70 21.95 6.22 -2.21
N THR A 71 20.86 6.77 -1.72
CA THR A 71 20.82 8.08 -1.06
C THR A 71 20.61 7.88 0.43
N ASP A 72 21.38 8.57 1.25
CA ASP A 72 21.19 8.56 2.70
C ASP A 72 20.06 9.49 3.18
N GLU A 73 19.85 9.57 4.49
CA GLU A 73 18.79 10.42 5.08
C GLU A 73 19.08 11.93 4.91
N ALA A 74 20.34 12.32 4.64
CA ALA A 74 20.73 13.69 4.36
C ALA A 74 20.59 14.07 2.87
N GLY A 75 20.30 13.10 2.01
CA GLY A 75 20.20 13.28 0.56
C GLY A 75 21.53 13.13 -0.18
N GLU A 76 22.58 12.67 0.50
CA GLU A 76 23.88 12.43 -0.12
C GLU A 76 23.90 11.05 -0.80
N MET A 77 24.50 11.01 -2.00
CA MET A 77 24.61 9.78 -2.80
C MET A 77 25.82 8.97 -2.35
N GLN A 78 25.58 7.69 -2.11
CA GLN A 78 26.62 6.72 -1.72
C GLN A 78 26.64 5.57 -2.71
N GLU A 79 27.83 5.11 -3.08
CA GLU A 79 28.03 3.94 -3.91
C GLU A 79 28.16 2.69 -3.03
N LEU A 80 27.40 1.66 -3.38
CA LEU A 80 27.42 0.38 -2.69
C LEU A 80 28.34 -0.60 -3.39
N PRO A 81 28.97 -1.55 -2.65
CA PRO A 81 29.79 -2.61 -3.24
C PRO A 81 28.97 -3.71 -3.92
N LEU A 82 27.67 -3.48 -4.11
CA LEU A 82 26.74 -4.37 -4.78
C LEU A 82 25.83 -3.59 -5.72
N ALA A 83 25.37 -4.23 -6.79
CA ALA A 83 24.37 -3.68 -7.68
C ALA A 83 23.11 -4.54 -7.65
N ILE A 84 21.96 -3.91 -7.74
CA ILE A 84 20.64 -4.57 -7.75
C ILE A 84 19.98 -4.28 -9.09
N GLU A 85 19.53 -5.32 -9.78
CA GLU A 85 18.74 -5.23 -11.01
C GLU A 85 17.34 -5.76 -10.76
N LEU A 86 16.34 -4.93 -11.01
CA LEU A 86 14.95 -5.32 -10.97
C LEU A 86 14.53 -5.90 -12.32
N LYS A 87 14.38 -7.21 -12.43
CA LYS A 87 13.96 -7.90 -13.66
C LYS A 87 12.49 -7.68 -13.96
N SER A 88 11.65 -7.88 -12.97
CA SER A 88 10.21 -7.70 -13.11
C SER A 88 9.59 -7.22 -11.80
N PHE A 89 8.56 -6.41 -11.95
CA PHE A 89 7.70 -5.99 -10.84
C PHE A 89 6.25 -6.10 -11.29
N THR A 90 5.45 -6.85 -10.56
CA THR A 90 4.03 -7.05 -10.85
C THR A 90 3.20 -6.74 -9.61
N ILE A 91 2.07 -6.12 -9.84
CA ILE A 91 1.06 -5.83 -8.81
C ILE A 91 -0.21 -6.57 -9.20
N ASP A 92 -0.60 -7.55 -8.41
CA ASP A 92 -1.92 -8.14 -8.51
C ASP A 92 -2.89 -7.29 -7.69
N GLU A 93 -3.96 -6.84 -8.30
CA GLU A 93 -4.99 -6.04 -7.64
C GLU A 93 -6.27 -6.84 -7.47
N TYR A 94 -7.08 -6.46 -6.49
CA TYR A 94 -8.42 -7.00 -6.39
C TYR A 94 -9.26 -6.62 -7.61
N PRO A 95 -10.26 -7.43 -8.00
CA PRO A 95 -11.19 -7.06 -9.06
C PRO A 95 -11.82 -5.69 -8.81
N PRO A 96 -12.13 -4.92 -9.87
CA PRO A 96 -12.85 -3.67 -9.72
C PRO A 96 -14.16 -3.90 -8.97
N LYS A 97 -14.54 -2.97 -8.12
CA LYS A 97 -15.82 -3.01 -7.40
C LYS A 97 -16.64 -1.78 -7.72
N LEU A 98 -17.94 -1.98 -7.91
CA LEU A 98 -18.92 -0.92 -8.06
C LEU A 98 -19.70 -0.76 -6.77
N LEU A 99 -19.97 0.47 -6.38
CA LEU A 99 -20.80 0.80 -5.22
C LEU A 99 -21.57 2.10 -5.50
N ILE A 100 -22.64 2.32 -4.73
CA ILE A 100 -23.43 3.55 -4.78
C ILE A 100 -23.00 4.44 -3.61
N ILE A 101 -22.79 5.70 -3.90
CA ILE A 101 -22.52 6.75 -2.91
C ILE A 101 -23.63 7.76 -2.84
N ASP A 102 -23.80 8.36 -1.68
CA ASP A 102 -24.61 9.57 -1.50
C ASP A 102 -23.84 10.78 -2.05
N ASN A 103 -24.49 11.59 -2.88
CA ASN A 103 -23.89 12.78 -3.49
C ASN A 103 -23.67 13.92 -2.50
N ALA A 104 -24.35 13.91 -1.34
CA ALA A 104 -24.24 14.97 -0.34
C ALA A 104 -22.98 14.86 0.50
N ASP A 105 -22.60 13.63 0.91
CA ASP A 105 -21.47 13.42 1.81
C ASP A 105 -20.40 12.46 1.26
N GLY A 106 -20.63 11.87 0.08
CA GLY A 106 -19.71 10.95 -0.59
C GLY A 106 -19.57 9.58 0.07
N LYS A 107 -20.44 9.23 1.01
CA LYS A 107 -20.37 7.95 1.70
C LYS A 107 -21.04 6.84 0.90
N ALA A 108 -20.47 5.65 1.01
CA ALA A 108 -21.03 4.45 0.39
C ALA A 108 -22.33 4.01 1.09
N LEU A 109 -23.29 3.55 0.30
CA LEU A 109 -24.60 3.11 0.78
C LEU A 109 -24.76 1.58 0.70
N PRO A 110 -25.46 0.96 1.69
CA PRO A 110 -25.90 1.51 2.96
C PRO A 110 -24.72 1.83 3.90
N GLU A 111 -24.77 2.90 4.66
CA GLU A 111 -23.64 3.42 5.45
C GLU A 111 -22.99 2.40 6.41
N LYS A 112 -23.78 1.51 7.02
CA LYS A 112 -23.27 0.49 7.97
C LYS A 112 -22.65 -0.75 7.30
N ASN A 113 -23.10 -1.10 6.10
CA ASN A 113 -22.63 -2.26 5.37
C ASN A 113 -22.78 -2.01 3.87
N PRO A 114 -21.83 -1.28 3.25
CA PRO A 114 -21.90 -0.88 1.86
C PRO A 114 -22.07 -2.10 0.93
N GLU A 115 -23.11 -2.07 0.10
CA GLU A 115 -23.28 -3.06 -0.96
C GLU A 115 -22.30 -2.79 -2.08
N ASN A 116 -21.75 -3.85 -2.67
CA ASN A 116 -20.84 -3.74 -3.80
C ASN A 116 -21.01 -4.90 -4.79
N ILE A 117 -20.65 -4.65 -6.03
CA ILE A 117 -20.55 -5.66 -7.09
C ILE A 117 -19.07 -5.77 -7.47
N LEU A 118 -18.49 -6.97 -7.34
CA LEU A 118 -17.16 -7.26 -7.83
C LEU A 118 -17.23 -7.65 -9.31
N VAL A 119 -16.42 -6.98 -10.15
CA VAL A 119 -16.41 -7.20 -11.60
C VAL A 119 -15.18 -8.04 -11.95
N GLU A 120 -15.35 -9.35 -11.97
CA GLU A 120 -14.27 -10.30 -12.36
C GLU A 120 -14.24 -10.55 -13.86
N SER A 121 -15.40 -10.44 -14.52
CA SER A 121 -15.54 -10.62 -15.97
C SER A 121 -16.73 -9.84 -16.50
N THR A 122 -16.76 -9.59 -17.78
CA THR A 122 -17.88 -8.95 -18.49
C THR A 122 -18.44 -9.89 -19.60
N PRO A 123 -19.75 -9.86 -19.89
CA PRO A 123 -20.79 -9.06 -19.24
C PRO A 123 -21.14 -9.57 -17.84
N LEU A 124 -21.55 -8.67 -16.94
CA LEU A 124 -21.96 -8.98 -15.58
C LEU A 124 -23.21 -8.19 -15.23
N SER A 125 -24.19 -8.83 -14.60
CA SER A 125 -25.39 -8.16 -14.06
C SER A 125 -25.47 -8.38 -12.55
N GLY A 126 -25.91 -7.35 -11.84
CA GLY A 126 -26.06 -7.37 -10.39
C GLY A 126 -27.06 -6.33 -9.90
N ASN A 127 -27.26 -6.27 -8.59
CA ASN A 127 -28.15 -5.30 -7.97
C ASN A 127 -27.41 -4.51 -6.91
N LEU A 128 -27.61 -3.21 -6.88
CA LEU A 128 -27.17 -2.31 -5.81
C LEU A 128 -28.37 -1.44 -5.39
N LEU A 129 -28.82 -1.62 -4.17
CA LEU A 129 -30.03 -0.95 -3.67
C LEU A 129 -31.22 -1.18 -4.64
N ASP A 130 -31.84 -0.09 -5.08
CA ASP A 130 -32.98 -0.11 -5.99
C ASP A 130 -32.58 -0.12 -7.48
N TRP A 131 -31.30 -0.31 -7.79
CA TRP A 131 -30.75 -0.29 -9.13
C TRP A 131 -30.31 -1.67 -9.59
N GLU A 132 -30.70 -2.04 -10.78
CA GLU A 132 -30.16 -3.14 -11.56
C GLU A 132 -28.96 -2.60 -12.36
N ILE A 133 -27.80 -3.20 -12.18
CA ILE A 133 -26.54 -2.77 -12.79
C ILE A 133 -26.10 -3.82 -13.77
N GLU A 134 -25.86 -3.43 -14.99
CA GLU A 134 -25.27 -4.25 -16.04
C GLU A 134 -23.92 -3.65 -16.46
N VAL A 135 -22.86 -4.44 -16.35
CA VAL A 135 -21.52 -4.09 -16.81
C VAL A 135 -21.28 -4.78 -18.13
N THR A 136 -21.16 -4.03 -19.19
CA THR A 136 -21.01 -4.57 -20.56
C THR A 136 -19.56 -4.59 -21.02
N ASP A 137 -18.73 -3.66 -20.54
CA ASP A 137 -17.33 -3.57 -20.94
C ASP A 137 -16.39 -3.28 -19.75
N LEU A 138 -15.21 -3.88 -19.79
CA LEU A 138 -14.14 -3.69 -18.83
C LEU A 138 -12.84 -3.41 -19.56
N LEU A 139 -12.29 -2.23 -19.35
CA LEU A 139 -10.96 -1.84 -19.80
C LEU A 139 -10.02 -1.79 -18.59
N PRO A 140 -9.18 -2.83 -18.38
CA PRO A 140 -8.25 -2.86 -17.24
C PRO A 140 -7.22 -1.75 -17.27
N MET A 141 -6.81 -1.36 -18.47
CA MET A 141 -5.88 -0.27 -18.74
C MET A 141 -6.48 0.64 -19.81
N ALA A 142 -6.91 1.82 -19.41
CA ALA A 142 -7.64 2.75 -20.26
C ALA A 142 -7.13 4.18 -20.15
N ALA A 143 -7.35 4.94 -21.22
CA ALA A 143 -7.20 6.39 -21.26
C ALA A 143 -8.56 7.06 -21.42
N CYS A 144 -8.77 8.13 -20.68
CA CYS A 144 -9.94 8.98 -20.83
C CYS A 144 -9.79 9.86 -22.10
N VAL A 145 -10.76 9.77 -22.98
CA VAL A 145 -10.83 10.60 -24.20
C VAL A 145 -12.05 11.53 -24.07
N PRO A 146 -11.85 12.85 -24.03
CA PRO A 146 -12.96 13.78 -23.93
C PRO A 146 -13.80 13.73 -25.21
N GLY A 147 -15.09 13.48 -25.05
CA GLY A 147 -16.11 13.61 -26.11
C GLY A 147 -16.77 14.99 -26.04
N LYS A 148 -17.67 15.29 -26.99
CA LYS A 148 -18.38 16.58 -27.01
C LYS A 148 -19.33 16.76 -25.83
N ASP A 149 -20.02 15.69 -25.41
CA ASP A 149 -21.01 15.72 -24.34
C ASP A 149 -20.84 14.57 -23.34
N THR A 150 -19.93 13.63 -23.60
CA THR A 150 -19.70 12.44 -22.80
C THR A 150 -18.20 12.11 -22.70
N VAL A 151 -17.83 11.49 -21.61
CA VAL A 151 -16.49 10.96 -21.40
C VAL A 151 -16.43 9.56 -22.00
N ASN A 152 -15.43 9.28 -22.84
CA ASN A 152 -15.19 7.95 -23.39
C ASN A 152 -13.84 7.41 -22.91
N PHE A 153 -13.71 6.09 -22.91
CA PHE A 153 -12.47 5.40 -22.59
C PHE A 153 -12.04 4.50 -23.73
N VAL A 154 -10.74 4.43 -23.96
CA VAL A 154 -10.11 3.54 -24.94
C VAL A 154 -8.98 2.77 -24.27
N ALA A 155 -8.67 1.58 -24.77
CA ALA A 155 -7.56 0.79 -24.27
C ALA A 155 -6.24 1.58 -24.42
N PHE A 156 -5.47 1.61 -23.33
CA PHE A 156 -4.21 2.37 -23.25
C PHE A 156 -3.19 1.64 -22.38
N HIS A 157 -2.24 0.98 -23.01
CA HIS A 157 -1.23 0.14 -22.35
C HIS A 157 0.05 0.92 -22.03
N SER A 158 -0.06 1.92 -21.17
CA SER A 158 1.07 2.73 -20.74
C SER A 158 0.92 3.15 -19.29
N GLU A 159 2.01 3.67 -18.73
CA GLU A 159 2.04 4.22 -17.38
C GLU A 159 0.98 5.30 -17.21
N GLY A 160 0.29 5.30 -16.06
CA GLY A 160 -0.80 6.23 -15.79
C GLY A 160 -2.17 5.82 -16.33
N ALA A 161 -2.29 4.66 -17.01
CA ALA A 161 -3.59 4.11 -17.37
C ALA A 161 -4.49 3.95 -16.15
N THR A 162 -5.80 4.07 -16.37
CA THR A 162 -6.82 3.83 -15.34
C THR A 162 -7.65 2.60 -15.70
N THR A 163 -8.38 2.04 -14.75
CA THR A 163 -9.41 1.04 -15.03
C THR A 163 -10.73 1.74 -15.32
N ALA A 164 -11.45 1.32 -16.35
CA ALA A 164 -12.75 1.85 -16.71
C ALA A 164 -13.77 0.75 -16.99
N LEU A 165 -15.02 0.97 -16.57
CA LEU A 165 -16.16 0.09 -16.79
C LEU A 165 -17.25 0.85 -17.54
N TYR A 166 -17.84 0.22 -18.57
CA TYR A 166 -19.06 0.73 -19.16
C TYR A 166 -20.26 0.06 -18.53
N VAL A 167 -21.14 0.88 -17.95
CA VAL A 167 -22.22 0.42 -17.09
C VAL A 167 -23.55 0.97 -17.55
N THR A 168 -24.57 0.13 -17.50
CA THR A 168 -25.97 0.53 -17.60
C THR A 168 -26.66 0.28 -16.28
N ALA A 169 -27.26 1.29 -15.70
CA ALA A 169 -27.97 1.24 -14.44
C ALA A 169 -29.46 1.53 -14.66
N ARG A 170 -30.33 0.63 -14.22
CA ARG A 170 -31.79 0.74 -14.36
C ARG A 170 -32.45 0.75 -13.00
N ASN A 171 -33.24 1.78 -12.71
CA ASN A 171 -34.01 1.84 -11.48
C ASN A 171 -35.21 0.92 -11.53
N LYS A 172 -35.36 0.03 -10.55
CA LYS A 172 -36.41 -0.98 -10.49
C LYS A 172 -37.81 -0.40 -10.30
N ALA A 173 -37.94 0.73 -9.60
CA ALA A 173 -39.21 1.35 -9.28
C ALA A 173 -39.69 2.30 -10.40
N SER A 174 -38.78 3.20 -10.86
CA SER A 174 -39.13 4.22 -11.85
C SER A 174 -38.88 3.79 -13.30
N GLY A 175 -38.12 2.73 -13.53
CA GLY A 175 -37.71 2.30 -14.87
C GLY A 175 -36.70 3.24 -15.56
N VAL A 176 -36.19 4.25 -14.84
CA VAL A 176 -35.17 5.19 -15.36
C VAL A 176 -33.90 4.43 -15.64
N GLU A 177 -33.32 4.64 -16.83
CA GLU A 177 -32.07 4.02 -17.26
C GLU A 177 -31.00 5.09 -17.49
N LYS A 178 -29.80 4.80 -17.03
CA LYS A 178 -28.59 5.63 -17.20
C LYS A 178 -27.44 4.74 -17.63
N SER A 179 -26.70 5.16 -18.65
CA SER A 179 -25.53 4.42 -19.15
C SER A 179 -24.34 5.35 -19.25
N GLY A 180 -23.16 4.83 -18.98
CA GLY A 180 -21.94 5.60 -19.08
C GLY A 180 -20.71 4.87 -18.54
N TRP A 181 -19.57 5.51 -18.70
CA TRP A 181 -18.31 5.04 -18.16
C TRP A 181 -18.15 5.42 -16.71
N VAL A 182 -17.58 4.50 -15.93
CA VAL A 182 -17.16 4.70 -14.54
C VAL A 182 -15.69 4.32 -14.42
N SER A 183 -14.88 5.17 -13.80
CA SER A 183 -13.44 4.97 -13.66
C SER A 183 -12.94 5.38 -12.28
N CYS A 184 -12.01 4.60 -11.72
CA CYS A 184 -11.34 4.96 -10.45
C CYS A 184 -10.35 6.13 -10.58
N GLY A 185 -10.06 6.56 -11.81
CA GLY A 185 -9.03 7.56 -12.05
C GLY A 185 -7.60 7.04 -11.88
N SER A 186 -6.64 7.90 -12.17
CA SER A 186 -5.21 7.70 -11.97
C SER A 186 -4.53 9.05 -11.80
N PHE A 187 -3.20 9.08 -11.68
CA PHE A 187 -2.47 10.36 -11.68
C PHE A 187 -2.55 11.12 -13.01
N MET A 188 -2.89 10.43 -14.13
CA MET A 188 -3.03 11.05 -15.45
C MET A 188 -4.48 11.31 -15.85
N PHE A 189 -5.41 10.47 -15.41
CA PHE A 189 -6.79 10.50 -15.85
C PHE A 189 -7.76 10.74 -14.70
N PRO A 190 -8.84 11.51 -14.93
CA PRO A 190 -9.78 11.85 -13.88
C PRO A 190 -10.59 10.64 -13.40
N TYR A 191 -11.01 10.71 -12.16
CA TYR A 191 -12.07 9.89 -11.63
C TYR A 191 -13.39 10.22 -12.34
N VAL A 192 -14.15 9.18 -12.73
CA VAL A 192 -15.42 9.35 -13.43
C VAL A 192 -16.49 8.51 -12.74
N SER A 193 -17.58 9.14 -12.33
CA SER A 193 -18.76 8.52 -11.74
C SER A 193 -19.97 8.62 -12.69
N LEU A 194 -20.92 7.70 -12.56
CA LEU A 194 -22.19 7.75 -13.25
C LEU A 194 -23.26 8.27 -12.29
N GLN A 195 -23.72 9.49 -12.51
CA GLN A 195 -24.81 10.07 -11.72
C GLN A 195 -26.13 9.37 -12.05
N LEU A 196 -26.70 8.67 -11.07
CA LEU A 196 -27.94 7.92 -11.23
C LEU A 196 -29.16 8.83 -11.07
N ASN A 197 -29.13 9.69 -10.05
CA ASN A 197 -30.14 10.73 -9.80
C ASN A 197 -29.47 11.91 -9.03
N GLU A 198 -30.28 12.82 -8.47
CA GLU A 198 -29.78 13.97 -7.71
C GLU A 198 -29.10 13.56 -6.39
N GLU A 199 -29.52 12.44 -5.80
CA GLU A 199 -29.08 11.99 -4.48
C GLU A 199 -27.91 11.01 -4.53
N VAL A 200 -27.83 10.14 -5.57
CA VAL A 200 -26.85 9.04 -5.59
C VAL A 200 -26.12 8.92 -6.92
N SER A 201 -24.88 8.46 -6.84
CA SER A 201 -24.01 8.15 -7.97
C SER A 201 -23.41 6.76 -7.86
N LEU A 202 -23.21 6.10 -8.99
CA LEU A 202 -22.47 4.86 -9.12
C LEU A 202 -20.98 5.20 -9.30
N VAL A 203 -20.15 4.55 -8.50
CA VAL A 203 -18.72 4.83 -8.44
C VAL A 203 -17.88 3.55 -8.43
N MET A 204 -16.65 3.66 -8.89
CA MET A 204 -15.61 2.67 -8.75
C MET A 204 -14.48 3.26 -7.91
N PRO A 205 -14.30 2.82 -6.65
CA PRO A 205 -13.20 3.24 -5.82
C PRO A 205 -11.86 2.74 -6.37
N GLU A 206 -10.78 3.34 -5.93
CA GLU A 206 -9.43 2.89 -6.24
C GLU A 206 -9.23 1.42 -5.88
N ARG A 207 -8.51 0.69 -6.73
CA ARG A 207 -8.24 -0.73 -6.53
C ARG A 207 -7.13 -0.90 -5.49
N GLU A 208 -7.38 -1.79 -4.56
CA GLU A 208 -6.38 -2.15 -3.55
C GLU A 208 -5.44 -3.23 -4.09
N PRO A 209 -4.12 -3.12 -3.82
CA PRO A 209 -3.20 -4.17 -4.19
C PRO A 209 -3.44 -5.43 -3.34
N LYS A 210 -3.53 -6.57 -3.99
CA LYS A 210 -3.67 -7.89 -3.36
C LYS A 210 -2.31 -8.52 -3.06
N ARG A 211 -1.38 -8.40 -4.01
CA ARG A 211 -0.06 -9.01 -3.95
C ARG A 211 0.94 -8.21 -4.78
N PHE A 212 2.14 -8.08 -4.23
CA PHE A 212 3.31 -7.60 -4.96
C PHE A 212 4.24 -8.78 -5.24
N ALA A 213 4.78 -8.84 -6.43
CA ALA A 213 5.83 -9.79 -6.80
C ALA A 213 6.95 -9.05 -7.54
N SER A 214 8.18 -9.32 -7.13
CA SER A 214 9.38 -8.78 -7.78
C SER A 214 10.42 -9.88 -7.96
N GLU A 215 11.11 -9.87 -9.07
CA GLU A 215 12.29 -10.68 -9.33
C GLU A 215 13.50 -9.76 -9.39
N VAL A 216 14.45 -10.00 -8.49
CA VAL A 216 15.62 -9.14 -8.29
C VAL A 216 16.88 -9.99 -8.41
N LEU A 217 17.87 -9.50 -9.16
CA LEU A 217 19.22 -10.02 -9.18
C LEU A 217 20.16 -9.10 -8.40
N VAL A 218 21.07 -9.70 -7.65
CA VAL A 218 22.09 -8.98 -6.88
C VAL A 218 23.44 -9.37 -7.43
N TYR A 219 24.23 -8.39 -7.80
CA TYR A 219 25.61 -8.52 -8.28
C TYR A 219 26.55 -7.98 -7.18
N THR A 220 27.59 -8.73 -6.86
CA THR A 220 28.62 -8.37 -5.85
C THR A 220 29.99 -8.28 -6.49
#